data_0dd5ab5ef4576f9bb3f9f907c092827f
#
_entry.id   0dd5ab5ef4576f9bb3f9f907c092827f
#
_cell.length_a   1.000
_cell.length_b   1.000
_cell.length_c   1.000
_cell.angle_alpha   90.00
_cell.angle_beta   90.00
_cell.angle_gamma   90.00
#
_symmetry.space_group_name_H-M   'P 1'
#
loop_
_entity.id
_entity.type
_entity.pdbx_description
1 polymer ?
#
loop_
_entity_poly.entity_id
_entity_poly.type
_entity_poly.pdbx_seq_one_letter_code
_entity_poly.pdbx_strand_id
1 'polypeptide(L)'
;MIQSTPAAWRQKIGAVVLHPTTQLIVLLIIVLNAIVLGLQTSHGIVARHGTLLHWLDILALGIFIVELAAKFIALGRCFFRDGWNVFDFLVVAVALLPNAGAFSVVRSLRVLRVLRLINRMPQLRRIADAILQAVPGIGAIAGLMGILFYVGAVMATTLFGERFPEWFGSLGDSLYTLFQVMTLESWSMGIVRPVMEVYPHAWLFFVPFILVSAFVMLNLFVAVIVDTMANLGADGEETDKQAGLEPKTANYPSAKTKSNAFIGNSQKSKPCCANNHRDSFQTA
;
A
#
# COMPACT_ATOMS: atom_id res chain seq x y z
N MET A 1 -5.37 -36.28 -9.69
CA MET A 1 -4.29 -35.51 -9.01
C MET A 1 -4.46 -35.73 -7.52
N ILE A 2 -3.55 -36.51 -6.92
CA ILE A 2 -3.56 -36.90 -5.51
C ILE A 2 -3.32 -35.65 -4.66
N GLN A 3 -4.33 -35.21 -3.94
CA GLN A 3 -4.19 -34.17 -2.90
C GLN A 3 -3.44 -34.84 -1.73
N SER A 4 -2.13 -34.61 -1.63
CA SER A 4 -1.38 -34.97 -0.45
C SER A 4 -1.92 -34.21 0.74
N THR A 5 -2.62 -34.90 1.64
CA THR A 5 -2.99 -34.37 2.97
C THR A 5 -1.73 -33.84 3.64
N PRO A 6 -1.71 -32.59 4.13
CA PRO A 6 -0.55 -32.06 4.82
C PRO A 6 -0.23 -32.93 6.03
N ALA A 7 1.05 -33.24 6.24
CA ALA A 7 1.49 -34.09 7.33
C ALA A 7 0.93 -33.58 8.68
N ALA A 8 0.49 -34.44 9.56
CA ALA A 8 -0.20 -34.11 10.81
C ALA A 8 0.55 -33.09 11.70
N TRP A 9 1.89 -33.09 11.64
CA TRP A 9 2.73 -32.12 12.36
C TRP A 9 2.61 -30.69 11.81
N ARG A 10 2.41 -30.52 10.48
CA ARG A 10 2.19 -29.20 9.86
C ARG A 10 0.84 -28.61 10.28
N GLN A 11 -0.18 -29.44 10.42
CA GLN A 11 -1.49 -29.00 10.93
C GLN A 11 -1.39 -28.55 12.39
N LYS A 12 -0.62 -29.26 13.23
CA LYS A 12 -0.38 -28.84 14.63
C LYS A 12 0.36 -27.49 14.72
N ILE A 13 1.40 -27.27 13.91
CA ILE A 13 2.10 -25.99 13.85
C ILE A 13 1.13 -24.87 13.39
N GLY A 14 0.33 -25.13 12.35
CA GLY A 14 -0.68 -24.19 11.87
C GLY A 14 -1.69 -23.83 12.96
N ALA A 15 -2.20 -24.81 13.71
CA ALA A 15 -3.14 -24.59 14.80
C ALA A 15 -2.55 -23.70 15.91
N VAL A 16 -1.28 -23.90 16.27
CA VAL A 16 -0.59 -23.07 17.30
C VAL A 16 -0.36 -21.65 16.79
N VAL A 17 0.14 -21.48 15.56
CA VAL A 17 0.49 -20.16 15.01
C VAL A 17 -0.75 -19.33 14.70
N LEU A 18 -1.85 -19.96 14.30
CA LEU A 18 -3.12 -19.29 14.01
C LEU A 18 -4.03 -19.14 15.23
N HIS A 19 -3.62 -19.66 16.39
CA HIS A 19 -4.42 -19.55 17.62
C HIS A 19 -4.56 -18.07 18.04
N PRO A 20 -5.75 -17.63 18.46
CA PRO A 20 -6.00 -16.23 18.82
C PRO A 20 -5.06 -15.71 19.91
N THR A 21 -4.72 -16.53 20.90
CA THR A 21 -3.76 -16.16 21.95
C THR A 21 -2.36 -15.90 21.38
N THR A 22 -1.87 -16.74 20.46
CA THR A 22 -0.57 -16.55 19.79
C THR A 22 -0.57 -15.26 18.98
N GLN A 23 -1.66 -14.98 18.26
CA GLN A 23 -1.84 -13.76 17.50
C GLN A 23 -1.82 -12.51 18.39
N LEU A 24 -2.47 -12.58 19.56
CA LEU A 24 -2.46 -11.49 20.53
C LEU A 24 -1.06 -11.25 21.10
N ILE A 25 -0.34 -12.31 21.47
CA ILE A 25 1.05 -12.21 21.96
C ILE A 25 1.95 -11.56 20.92
N VAL A 26 1.87 -11.99 19.67
CA VAL A 26 2.65 -11.40 18.57
C VAL A 26 2.27 -9.93 18.37
N LEU A 27 0.99 -9.58 18.44
CA LEU A 27 0.53 -8.20 18.38
C LEU A 27 1.16 -7.34 19.47
N LEU A 28 1.14 -7.81 20.72
CA LEU A 28 1.75 -7.11 21.85
C LEU A 28 3.27 -6.92 21.65
N ILE A 29 3.96 -7.93 21.12
CA ILE A 29 5.39 -7.83 20.82
C ILE A 29 5.64 -6.79 19.72
N ILE A 30 4.79 -6.70 18.68
CA ILE A 30 4.90 -5.67 17.63
C ILE A 30 4.75 -4.28 18.24
N VAL A 31 3.75 -4.06 19.10
CA VAL A 31 3.52 -2.78 19.76
C VAL A 31 4.68 -2.42 20.67
N LEU A 32 5.16 -3.37 21.49
CA LEU A 32 6.32 -3.15 22.35
C LEU A 32 7.57 -2.80 21.53
N ASN A 33 7.82 -3.51 20.44
CA ASN A 33 8.95 -3.23 19.55
C ASN A 33 8.80 -1.85 18.87
N ALA A 34 7.58 -1.42 18.51
CA ALA A 34 7.34 -0.08 18.00
C ALA A 34 7.73 1.00 19.03
N ILE A 35 7.38 0.80 20.30
CA ILE A 35 7.78 1.70 21.40
C ILE A 35 9.30 1.70 21.56
N VAL A 36 9.94 0.54 21.56
CA VAL A 36 11.42 0.42 21.66
C VAL A 36 12.10 1.17 20.53
N LEU A 37 11.63 1.04 19.29
CA LEU A 37 12.17 1.77 18.14
C LEU A 37 11.96 3.29 18.29
N GLY A 38 10.83 3.72 18.79
CA GLY A 38 10.57 5.13 19.12
C GLY A 38 11.53 5.66 20.19
N LEU A 39 11.77 4.89 21.25
CA LEU A 39 12.71 5.28 22.31
C LEU A 39 14.17 5.33 21.80
N GLN A 40 14.52 4.52 20.81
CA GLN A 40 15.87 4.55 20.19
C GLN A 40 16.14 5.84 19.39
N THR A 41 15.14 6.67 19.10
CA THR A 41 15.37 7.98 18.46
C THR A 41 15.84 9.05 19.43
N SER A 42 15.65 8.84 20.74
CA SER A 42 16.07 9.78 21.78
C SER A 42 17.51 9.55 22.22
N HIS A 43 18.39 10.51 21.94
CA HIS A 43 19.82 10.44 22.35
C HIS A 43 20.01 10.24 23.85
N GLY A 44 19.19 10.88 24.70
CA GLY A 44 19.30 10.77 26.16
C GLY A 44 18.93 9.39 26.69
N ILE A 45 17.93 8.74 26.11
CA ILE A 45 17.47 7.40 26.50
C ILE A 45 18.50 6.36 26.02
N VAL A 46 18.99 6.51 24.81
CA VAL A 46 20.00 5.61 24.22
C VAL A 46 21.30 5.65 25.01
N ALA A 47 21.72 6.81 25.50
CA ALA A 47 22.91 6.95 26.34
C ALA A 47 22.80 6.16 27.66
N ARG A 48 21.59 6.03 28.24
CA ARG A 48 21.37 5.33 29.52
C ARG A 48 21.02 3.85 29.35
N HIS A 49 20.20 3.52 28.34
CA HIS A 49 19.58 2.20 28.20
C HIS A 49 19.78 1.59 26.80
N GLY A 50 20.74 2.07 26.00
CA GLY A 50 20.92 1.66 24.61
C GLY A 50 21.14 0.15 24.44
N THR A 51 21.92 -0.46 25.34
CA THR A 51 22.18 -1.92 25.31
C THR A 51 20.89 -2.71 25.55
N LEU A 52 20.06 -2.30 26.51
CA LEU A 52 18.78 -2.96 26.81
C LEU A 52 17.82 -2.84 25.61
N LEU A 53 17.68 -1.64 25.04
CA LEU A 53 16.83 -1.40 23.88
C LEU A 53 17.27 -2.22 22.66
N HIS A 54 18.57 -2.37 22.46
CA HIS A 54 19.14 -3.18 21.39
C HIS A 54 18.82 -4.68 21.57
N TRP A 55 18.96 -5.21 22.79
CA TRP A 55 18.61 -6.61 23.06
C TRP A 55 17.13 -6.88 22.91
N LEU A 56 16.26 -5.96 23.36
CA LEU A 56 14.80 -6.07 23.15
C LEU A 56 14.46 -6.10 21.67
N ASP A 57 15.11 -5.28 20.85
CA ASP A 57 14.89 -5.25 19.41
C ASP A 57 15.32 -6.56 18.73
N ILE A 58 16.48 -7.12 19.10
CA ILE A 58 16.95 -8.42 18.59
C ILE A 58 16.01 -9.55 19.01
N LEU A 59 15.57 -9.55 20.26
CA LEU A 59 14.64 -10.55 20.77
C LEU A 59 13.31 -10.54 19.99
N ALA A 60 12.75 -9.34 19.79
CA ALA A 60 11.53 -9.17 19.01
C ALA A 60 11.72 -9.66 17.57
N LEU A 61 12.82 -9.31 16.91
CA LEU A 61 13.15 -9.77 15.57
C LEU A 61 13.26 -11.31 15.51
N GLY A 62 13.92 -11.92 16.49
CA GLY A 62 14.03 -13.39 16.60
C GLY A 62 12.67 -14.07 16.70
N ILE A 63 11.75 -13.53 17.51
CA ILE A 63 10.38 -14.04 17.63
C ILE A 63 9.64 -13.92 16.28
N PHE A 64 9.81 -12.81 15.58
CA PHE A 64 9.18 -12.61 14.27
C PHE A 64 9.70 -13.57 13.22
N ILE A 65 10.98 -13.87 13.21
CA ILE A 65 11.58 -14.87 12.31
C ILE A 65 11.00 -16.25 12.57
N VAL A 66 10.94 -16.67 13.85
CA VAL A 66 10.39 -17.96 14.25
C VAL A 66 8.91 -18.07 13.85
N GLU A 67 8.13 -17.04 14.12
CA GLU A 67 6.71 -16.99 13.74
C GLU A 67 6.52 -17.11 12.22
N LEU A 68 7.31 -16.34 11.45
CA LEU A 68 7.24 -16.35 10.00
C LEU A 68 7.67 -17.71 9.41
N ALA A 69 8.74 -18.31 9.95
CA ALA A 69 9.18 -19.65 9.57
C ALA A 69 8.11 -20.71 9.88
N ALA A 70 7.48 -20.62 11.04
CA ALA A 70 6.39 -21.52 11.40
C ALA A 70 5.17 -21.37 10.47
N LYS A 71 4.79 -20.16 10.09
CA LYS A 71 3.76 -19.89 9.05
C LYS A 71 4.16 -20.47 7.70
N PHE A 72 5.41 -20.26 7.29
CA PHE A 72 5.91 -20.78 6.02
C PHE A 72 5.86 -22.31 5.98
N ILE A 73 6.26 -22.98 7.05
CA ILE A 73 6.20 -24.43 7.19
C ILE A 73 4.74 -24.91 7.17
N ALA A 74 3.83 -24.25 7.89
CA ALA A 74 2.42 -24.62 7.98
C ALA A 74 1.70 -24.48 6.63
N LEU A 75 1.85 -23.32 5.97
CA LEU A 75 1.14 -22.96 4.73
C LEU A 75 1.84 -23.44 3.46
N GLY A 76 3.17 -23.67 3.50
CA GLY A 76 3.95 -24.09 2.33
C GLY A 76 3.79 -23.12 1.15
N ARG A 77 3.47 -23.65 -0.05
CA ARG A 77 3.29 -22.82 -1.26
C ARG A 77 2.10 -21.85 -1.18
N CYS A 78 1.11 -22.12 -0.33
CA CYS A 78 -0.02 -21.22 -0.12
C CYS A 78 0.40 -19.91 0.60
N PHE A 79 1.54 -19.89 1.28
CA PHE A 79 2.09 -18.72 1.94
C PHE A 79 2.26 -17.53 0.96
N PHE A 80 2.81 -17.77 -0.23
CA PHE A 80 3.05 -16.73 -1.25
C PHE A 80 1.80 -16.31 -2.03
N ARG A 81 0.67 -16.98 -1.84
CA ARG A 81 -0.61 -16.61 -2.48
C ARG A 81 -1.39 -15.56 -1.68
N ASP A 82 -1.08 -15.42 -0.41
CA ASP A 82 -1.63 -14.37 0.44
C ASP A 82 -0.66 -13.18 0.46
N GLY A 83 -1.08 -12.06 -0.14
CA GLY A 83 -0.28 -10.82 -0.21
C GLY A 83 0.17 -10.31 1.17
N TRP A 84 -0.65 -10.52 2.22
CA TRP A 84 -0.30 -10.11 3.58
C TRP A 84 0.84 -10.93 4.19
N ASN A 85 0.92 -12.20 3.88
CA ASN A 85 2.05 -13.03 4.30
C ASN A 85 3.35 -12.65 3.56
N VAL A 86 3.23 -12.31 2.25
CA VAL A 86 4.36 -11.80 1.47
C VAL A 86 4.83 -10.45 2.03
N PHE A 87 3.92 -9.57 2.39
CA PHE A 87 4.23 -8.30 3.04
C PHE A 87 4.97 -8.50 4.36
N ASP A 88 4.50 -9.38 5.26
CA ASP A 88 5.17 -9.74 6.51
C ASP A 88 6.60 -10.26 6.24
N PHE A 89 6.76 -11.09 5.20
CA PHE A 89 8.06 -11.62 4.80
C PHE A 89 9.02 -10.52 4.34
N LEU A 90 8.57 -9.63 3.46
CA LEU A 90 9.39 -8.52 2.94
C LEU A 90 9.87 -7.60 4.06
N VAL A 91 8.99 -7.25 4.99
CA VAL A 91 9.32 -6.38 6.12
C VAL A 91 10.38 -7.01 7.03
N VAL A 92 10.30 -8.32 7.29
CA VAL A 92 11.33 -9.03 8.07
C VAL A 92 12.62 -9.17 7.28
N ALA A 93 12.55 -9.48 5.99
CA ALA A 93 13.72 -9.59 5.12
C ALA A 93 14.54 -8.29 5.07
N VAL A 94 13.86 -7.13 4.92
CA VAL A 94 14.51 -5.82 4.99
C VAL A 94 15.19 -5.58 6.33
N ALA A 95 14.59 -6.04 7.44
CA ALA A 95 15.18 -5.90 8.77
C ALA A 95 16.44 -6.78 8.99
N LEU A 96 16.60 -7.83 8.18
CA LEU A 96 17.76 -8.74 8.24
C LEU A 96 18.94 -8.29 7.36
N LEU A 97 18.77 -7.29 6.50
CA LEU A 97 19.84 -6.82 5.62
C LEU A 97 21.03 -6.29 6.45
N PRO A 98 22.27 -6.69 6.10
CA PRO A 98 23.44 -6.29 6.85
C PRO A 98 23.70 -4.77 6.77
N ASN A 99 24.21 -4.22 7.88
CA ASN A 99 24.48 -2.79 8.04
C ASN A 99 25.80 -2.34 7.36
N ALA A 100 26.09 -2.77 6.13
CA ALA A 100 27.36 -2.50 5.47
C ALA A 100 27.24 -1.39 4.41
N GLY A 101 28.09 -0.37 4.50
CA GLY A 101 28.37 0.63 3.47
C GLY A 101 27.14 1.40 2.93
N ALA A 102 26.89 1.30 1.63
CA ALA A 102 25.83 2.02 0.90
C ALA A 102 24.40 1.74 1.42
N PHE A 103 24.20 0.71 2.24
CA PHE A 103 22.91 0.32 2.80
C PHE A 103 22.56 1.02 4.13
N SER A 104 23.23 2.11 4.49
CA SER A 104 22.91 2.86 5.72
C SER A 104 21.45 3.33 5.76
N VAL A 105 20.88 3.68 4.60
CA VAL A 105 19.45 4.02 4.45
C VAL A 105 18.54 2.85 4.80
N VAL A 106 18.95 1.62 4.50
CA VAL A 106 18.16 0.41 4.81
C VAL A 106 18.02 0.21 6.32
N ARG A 107 18.98 0.75 7.12
CA ARG A 107 18.87 0.74 8.57
C ARG A 107 17.62 1.49 9.06
N SER A 108 17.28 2.63 8.44
CA SER A 108 16.09 3.38 8.80
C SER A 108 14.79 2.66 8.40
N LEU A 109 14.84 1.83 7.34
CA LEU A 109 13.69 1.05 6.90
C LEU A 109 13.29 -0.07 7.88
N ARG A 110 14.14 -0.39 8.89
CA ARG A 110 13.75 -1.34 9.95
C ARG A 110 12.47 -0.91 10.70
N VAL A 111 12.16 0.41 10.70
CA VAL A 111 10.92 0.94 11.29
C VAL A 111 9.69 0.38 10.57
N LEU A 112 9.80 -0.01 9.30
CA LEU A 112 8.68 -0.58 8.53
C LEU A 112 8.11 -1.87 9.16
N ARG A 113 8.87 -2.54 10.05
CA ARG A 113 8.35 -3.70 10.79
C ARG A 113 7.11 -3.38 11.63
N VAL A 114 6.93 -2.11 12.01
CA VAL A 114 5.72 -1.64 12.71
C VAL A 114 4.48 -1.77 11.82
N LEU A 115 4.63 -1.67 10.50
CA LEU A 115 3.51 -1.83 9.55
C LEU A 115 2.89 -3.23 9.58
N ARG A 116 3.57 -4.23 10.17
CA ARG A 116 2.98 -5.55 10.43
C ARG A 116 1.73 -5.48 11.32
N LEU A 117 1.58 -4.38 12.07
CA LEU A 117 0.38 -4.09 12.85
C LEU A 117 -0.88 -4.08 11.97
N ILE A 118 -0.77 -3.59 10.72
CA ILE A 118 -1.88 -3.53 9.76
C ILE A 118 -2.41 -4.94 9.49
N ASN A 119 -1.51 -5.90 9.28
CA ASN A 119 -1.89 -7.30 9.02
C ASN A 119 -2.52 -7.98 10.26
N ARG A 120 -2.19 -7.52 11.47
CA ARG A 120 -2.65 -8.13 12.74
C ARG A 120 -4.00 -7.59 13.21
N MET A 121 -4.34 -6.37 12.82
CA MET A 121 -5.59 -5.72 13.21
C MET A 121 -6.63 -5.86 12.09
N PRO A 122 -7.72 -6.62 12.28
CA PRO A 122 -8.71 -6.85 11.21
C PRO A 122 -9.32 -5.56 10.65
N GLN A 123 -9.48 -4.53 11.48
CA GLN A 123 -10.00 -3.23 11.06
C GLN A 123 -9.03 -2.52 10.10
N LEU A 124 -7.73 -2.46 10.46
CA LEU A 124 -6.71 -1.82 9.62
C LEU A 124 -6.51 -2.61 8.32
N ARG A 125 -6.54 -3.94 8.39
CA ARG A 125 -6.45 -4.80 7.22
C ARG A 125 -7.60 -4.53 6.24
N ARG A 126 -8.84 -4.42 6.72
CA ARG A 126 -10.00 -4.10 5.86
C ARG A 126 -9.84 -2.76 5.15
N ILE A 127 -9.37 -1.74 5.87
CA ILE A 127 -9.11 -0.41 5.29
C ILE A 127 -8.02 -0.50 4.21
N ALA A 128 -6.92 -1.20 4.52
CA ALA A 128 -5.83 -1.38 3.56
C ALA A 128 -6.27 -2.19 2.33
N ASP A 129 -7.05 -3.26 2.51
CA ASP A 129 -7.60 -4.06 1.42
C ASP A 129 -8.52 -3.21 0.52
N ALA A 130 -9.36 -2.35 1.10
CA ALA A 130 -10.22 -1.44 0.35
C ALA A 130 -9.40 -0.44 -0.48
N ILE A 131 -8.35 0.16 0.10
CA ILE A 131 -7.44 1.05 -0.61
C ILE A 131 -6.75 0.33 -1.77
N LEU A 132 -6.22 -0.89 -1.52
CA LEU A 132 -5.54 -1.68 -2.55
C LEU A 132 -6.48 -2.12 -3.68
N GLN A 133 -7.76 -2.37 -3.39
CA GLN A 133 -8.76 -2.69 -4.40
C GLN A 133 -9.12 -1.50 -5.29
N ALA A 134 -9.01 -0.27 -4.79
CA ALA A 134 -9.24 0.94 -5.57
C ALA A 134 -8.08 1.24 -6.55
N VAL A 135 -6.85 0.77 -6.28
CA VAL A 135 -5.66 1.05 -7.11
C VAL A 135 -5.82 0.70 -8.60
N PRO A 136 -6.39 -0.45 -9.00
CA PRO A 136 -6.55 -0.77 -10.42
C PRO A 136 -7.42 0.24 -11.19
N GLY A 137 -8.49 0.77 -10.57
CA GLY A 137 -9.34 1.79 -11.18
C GLY A 137 -8.59 3.11 -11.42
N ILE A 138 -7.64 3.43 -10.55
CA ILE A 138 -6.81 4.64 -10.64
C ILE A 138 -5.68 4.48 -11.66
N GLY A 139 -5.28 3.24 -11.98
CA GLY A 139 -4.08 2.94 -12.76
C GLY A 139 -4.06 3.58 -14.14
N ALA A 140 -5.18 3.67 -14.82
CA ALA A 140 -5.27 4.31 -16.16
C ALA A 140 -4.97 5.81 -16.08
N ILE A 141 -5.52 6.50 -15.09
CA ILE A 141 -5.32 7.95 -14.89
C ILE A 141 -3.90 8.23 -14.42
N ALA A 142 -3.36 7.39 -13.52
CA ALA A 142 -1.96 7.46 -13.10
C ALA A 142 -0.99 7.24 -14.27
N GLY A 143 -1.32 6.32 -15.18
CA GLY A 143 -0.56 6.11 -16.42
C GLY A 143 -0.57 7.34 -17.33
N LEU A 144 -1.73 7.97 -17.52
CA LEU A 144 -1.84 9.20 -18.29
C LEU A 144 -1.01 10.34 -17.66
N MET A 145 -1.09 10.48 -16.34
CA MET A 145 -0.28 11.44 -15.59
C MET A 145 1.21 11.14 -15.75
N GLY A 146 1.63 9.88 -15.68
CA GLY A 146 3.01 9.47 -15.89
C GLY A 146 3.55 9.88 -17.29
N ILE A 147 2.74 9.72 -18.34
CA ILE A 147 3.08 10.17 -19.70
C ILE A 147 3.22 11.70 -19.74
N LEU A 148 2.27 12.42 -19.16
CA LEU A 148 2.32 13.89 -19.09
C LEU A 148 3.60 14.37 -18.40
N PHE A 149 3.95 13.77 -17.28
CA PHE A 149 5.17 14.08 -16.52
C PHE A 149 6.43 13.74 -17.32
N TYR A 150 6.47 12.59 -17.95
CA TYR A 150 7.62 12.19 -18.75
C TYR A 150 7.87 13.18 -19.91
N VAL A 151 6.82 13.49 -20.67
CA VAL A 151 6.92 14.45 -21.78
C VAL A 151 7.32 15.84 -21.27
N GLY A 152 6.66 16.30 -20.20
CA GLY A 152 6.98 17.57 -19.55
C GLY A 152 8.42 17.63 -19.06
N ALA A 153 8.91 16.56 -18.44
CA ALA A 153 10.27 16.49 -17.90
C ALA A 153 11.32 16.51 -19.03
N VAL A 154 11.09 15.76 -20.11
CA VAL A 154 11.99 15.80 -21.30
C VAL A 154 12.05 17.22 -21.88
N MET A 155 10.89 17.87 -22.02
CA MET A 155 10.83 19.26 -22.51
C MET A 155 11.55 20.22 -21.55
N ALA A 156 11.29 20.12 -20.24
CA ALA A 156 11.90 20.99 -19.24
C ALA A 156 13.43 20.84 -19.18
N THR A 157 13.92 19.59 -19.22
CA THR A 157 15.36 19.31 -19.28
C THR A 157 15.99 19.93 -20.52
N THR A 158 15.34 19.80 -21.68
CA THR A 158 15.86 20.33 -22.95
C THR A 158 15.84 21.87 -23.00
N LEU A 159 14.77 22.49 -22.46
CA LEU A 159 14.59 23.94 -22.54
C LEU A 159 15.38 24.71 -21.46
N PHE A 160 15.46 24.15 -20.25
CA PHE A 160 15.94 24.87 -19.08
C PHE A 160 17.18 24.25 -18.43
N GLY A 161 17.52 22.99 -18.76
CA GLY A 161 18.57 22.22 -18.07
C GLY A 161 19.94 22.86 -18.09
N GLU A 162 20.32 23.55 -19.17
CA GLU A 162 21.62 24.20 -19.30
C GLU A 162 21.82 25.36 -18.31
N ARG A 163 20.78 26.14 -18.06
CA ARG A 163 20.83 27.34 -17.19
C ARG A 163 20.38 27.06 -15.76
N PHE A 164 19.57 26.05 -15.57
CA PHE A 164 19.01 25.66 -14.28
C PHE A 164 19.26 24.18 -13.98
N PRO A 165 20.53 23.75 -13.91
CA PRO A 165 20.88 22.35 -13.71
C PRO A 165 20.38 21.80 -12.35
N GLU A 166 20.21 22.63 -11.33
CA GLU A 166 19.67 22.23 -10.02
C GLU A 166 18.22 21.71 -10.10
N TRP A 167 17.43 22.21 -11.06
CA TRP A 167 16.01 21.87 -11.20
C TRP A 167 15.72 21.01 -12.43
N PHE A 168 16.51 21.18 -13.51
CA PHE A 168 16.25 20.58 -14.81
C PHE A 168 17.48 19.92 -15.43
N GLY A 169 18.56 19.72 -14.66
CA GLY A 169 19.84 19.17 -15.15
C GLY A 169 19.76 17.72 -15.60
N SER A 170 18.82 16.97 -15.08
CA SER A 170 18.53 15.60 -15.49
C SER A 170 17.03 15.35 -15.61
N LEU A 171 16.67 14.24 -16.25
CA LEU A 171 15.26 13.81 -16.32
C LEU A 171 14.66 13.60 -14.91
N GLY A 172 15.46 13.06 -13.97
CA GLY A 172 15.03 12.87 -12.57
C GLY A 172 14.76 14.17 -11.85
N ASP A 173 15.65 15.15 -11.97
CA ASP A 173 15.50 16.47 -11.37
C ASP A 173 14.28 17.21 -11.95
N SER A 174 14.10 17.12 -13.27
CA SER A 174 12.94 17.68 -13.95
C SER A 174 11.62 17.04 -13.51
N LEU A 175 11.57 15.71 -13.34
CA LEU A 175 10.39 15.01 -12.83
C LEU A 175 10.05 15.47 -11.41
N TYR A 176 11.05 15.59 -10.54
CA TYR A 176 10.86 16.05 -9.18
C TYR A 176 10.36 17.51 -9.13
N THR A 177 11.01 18.38 -9.92
CA THR A 177 10.62 19.80 -10.02
C THR A 177 9.21 19.97 -10.57
N LEU A 178 8.85 19.22 -11.61
CA LEU A 178 7.49 19.27 -12.16
C LEU A 178 6.45 18.68 -11.18
N PHE A 179 6.82 17.68 -10.37
CA PHE A 179 5.96 17.21 -9.28
C PHE A 179 5.72 18.32 -8.25
N GLN A 180 6.74 19.05 -7.85
CA GLN A 180 6.63 20.22 -6.98
C GLN A 180 5.72 21.31 -7.59
N VAL A 181 5.92 21.62 -8.88
CA VAL A 181 5.08 22.58 -9.62
C VAL A 181 3.62 22.14 -9.67
N MET A 182 3.35 20.85 -9.91
CA MET A 182 1.99 20.29 -9.93
C MET A 182 1.30 20.42 -8.57
N THR A 183 2.01 20.19 -7.48
CA THR A 183 1.47 20.35 -6.12
C THR A 183 1.28 21.80 -5.71
N LEU A 184 1.61 22.74 -6.60
CA LEU A 184 1.55 24.20 -6.40
C LEU A 184 2.47 24.69 -5.26
N GLU A 185 3.43 23.88 -4.84
CA GLU A 185 4.37 24.22 -3.80
C GLU A 185 5.45 25.14 -4.39
N SER A 186 5.47 26.40 -3.96
CA SER A 186 6.44 27.43 -4.36
C SER A 186 6.65 27.59 -5.89
N TRP A 187 5.67 27.11 -6.70
CA TRP A 187 5.82 27.04 -8.15
C TRP A 187 6.16 28.37 -8.81
N SER A 188 5.48 29.46 -8.37
CA SER A 188 5.64 30.76 -8.99
C SER A 188 6.95 31.44 -8.57
N MET A 189 7.11 31.66 -7.25
CA MET A 189 8.25 32.42 -6.72
C MET A 189 9.54 31.60 -6.66
N GLY A 190 9.42 30.31 -6.38
CA GLY A 190 10.59 29.43 -6.22
C GLY A 190 11.17 28.92 -7.54
N ILE A 191 10.34 28.74 -8.59
CA ILE A 191 10.77 28.09 -9.81
C ILE A 191 10.48 28.96 -11.04
N VAL A 192 9.20 29.29 -11.31
CA VAL A 192 8.83 29.89 -12.60
C VAL A 192 9.36 31.30 -12.77
N ARG A 193 9.29 32.15 -11.76
CA ARG A 193 9.82 33.53 -11.86
C ARG A 193 11.32 33.60 -12.04
N PRO A 194 12.16 32.85 -11.29
CA PRO A 194 13.59 32.77 -11.57
C PRO A 194 13.91 32.28 -13.00
N VAL A 195 13.15 31.28 -13.50
CA VAL A 195 13.32 30.83 -14.89
C VAL A 195 12.92 31.90 -15.88
N MET A 196 11.86 32.68 -15.61
CA MET A 196 11.42 33.77 -16.48
C MET A 196 12.39 34.96 -16.52
N GLU A 197 13.25 35.16 -15.53
CA GLU A 197 14.30 36.18 -15.56
C GLU A 197 15.29 35.89 -16.71
N VAL A 198 15.52 34.61 -17.05
CA VAL A 198 16.41 34.20 -18.15
C VAL A 198 15.61 33.90 -19.42
N TYR A 199 14.44 33.26 -19.27
CA TYR A 199 13.55 32.87 -20.37
C TYR A 199 12.17 33.52 -20.20
N PRO A 200 11.94 34.75 -20.67
CA PRO A 200 10.71 35.52 -20.43
C PRO A 200 9.41 34.79 -20.84
N HIS A 201 9.49 33.87 -21.80
CA HIS A 201 8.33 33.10 -22.28
C HIS A 201 8.16 31.74 -21.59
N ALA A 202 8.91 31.43 -20.53
CA ALA A 202 8.82 30.13 -19.82
C ALA A 202 7.41 29.85 -19.26
N TRP A 203 6.62 30.88 -18.97
CA TRP A 203 5.23 30.74 -18.52
C TRP A 203 4.36 29.96 -19.53
N LEU A 204 4.68 30.03 -20.84
CA LEU A 204 3.98 29.25 -21.87
C LEU A 204 4.16 27.74 -21.72
N PHE A 205 5.18 27.29 -21.04
CA PHE A 205 5.39 25.90 -20.67
C PHE A 205 4.71 25.58 -19.33
N PHE A 206 5.00 26.37 -18.29
CA PHE A 206 4.57 26.04 -16.94
C PHE A 206 3.06 26.18 -16.71
N VAL A 207 2.43 27.25 -17.23
CA VAL A 207 0.99 27.47 -17.03
C VAL A 207 0.14 26.37 -17.66
N PRO A 208 0.32 26.01 -18.96
CA PRO A 208 -0.41 24.86 -19.51
C PRO A 208 -0.13 23.55 -18.79
N PHE A 209 1.13 23.30 -18.38
CA PHE A 209 1.47 22.10 -17.62
C PHE A 209 0.68 22.03 -16.30
N ILE A 210 0.63 23.14 -15.54
CA ILE A 210 -0.13 23.22 -14.29
C ILE A 210 -1.62 23.00 -14.55
N LEU A 211 -2.20 23.65 -15.55
CA LEU A 211 -3.62 23.51 -15.85
C LEU A 211 -3.99 22.07 -16.23
N VAL A 212 -3.21 21.44 -17.10
CA VAL A 212 -3.46 20.05 -17.53
C VAL A 212 -3.25 19.09 -16.37
N SER A 213 -2.16 19.21 -15.60
CA SER A 213 -1.87 18.32 -14.48
C SER A 213 -2.90 18.47 -13.36
N ALA A 214 -3.34 19.70 -13.04
CA ALA A 214 -4.39 19.97 -12.06
C ALA A 214 -5.74 19.37 -12.51
N PHE A 215 -6.08 19.47 -13.79
CA PHE A 215 -7.30 18.89 -14.33
C PHE A 215 -7.28 17.35 -14.27
N VAL A 216 -6.16 16.72 -14.64
CA VAL A 216 -6.00 15.26 -14.52
C VAL A 216 -6.07 14.81 -13.06
N MET A 217 -5.45 15.57 -12.15
CA MET A 217 -5.48 15.28 -10.71
C MET A 217 -6.91 15.40 -10.13
N LEU A 218 -7.65 16.44 -10.53
CA LEU A 218 -9.06 16.59 -10.12
C LEU A 218 -9.90 15.40 -10.60
N ASN A 219 -9.72 14.98 -11.85
CA ASN A 219 -10.43 13.83 -12.40
C ASN A 219 -10.08 12.54 -11.65
N LEU A 220 -8.83 12.38 -11.18
CA LEU A 220 -8.42 11.26 -10.33
C LEU A 220 -9.21 11.26 -9.01
N PHE A 221 -9.32 12.41 -8.33
CA PHE A 221 -10.12 12.51 -7.09
C PHE A 221 -11.59 12.16 -7.33
N VAL A 222 -12.19 12.69 -8.38
CA VAL A 222 -13.59 12.39 -8.73
C VAL A 222 -13.77 10.90 -9.01
N ALA A 223 -12.87 10.28 -9.76
CA ALA A 223 -12.92 8.85 -10.06
C ALA A 223 -12.85 7.99 -8.79
N VAL A 224 -11.95 8.31 -7.84
CA VAL A 224 -11.84 7.62 -6.56
C VAL A 224 -13.12 7.75 -5.72
N ILE A 225 -13.69 8.96 -5.65
CA ILE A 225 -14.93 9.21 -4.90
C ILE A 225 -16.08 8.40 -5.49
N VAL A 226 -16.25 8.44 -6.81
CA VAL A 226 -17.33 7.72 -7.52
C VAL A 226 -17.19 6.21 -7.34
N ASP A 227 -15.97 5.66 -7.48
CA ASP A 227 -15.71 4.23 -7.29
C ASP A 227 -16.00 3.80 -5.84
N THR A 228 -15.58 4.61 -4.86
CA THR A 228 -15.87 4.35 -3.44
C THR A 228 -17.37 4.37 -3.15
N MET A 229 -18.12 5.33 -3.70
CA MET A 229 -19.56 5.41 -3.52
C MET A 229 -20.29 4.24 -4.19
N ALA A 230 -19.85 3.81 -5.37
CA ALA A 230 -20.42 2.67 -6.07
C ALA A 230 -20.25 1.37 -5.26
N ASN A 231 -19.07 1.17 -4.67
CA ASN A 231 -18.78 -0.01 -3.84
C ASN A 231 -19.61 -0.02 -2.54
N LEU A 232 -19.78 1.14 -1.89
CA LEU A 232 -20.64 1.26 -0.70
C LEU A 232 -22.11 1.00 -1.01
N GLY A 233 -22.58 1.42 -2.18
CA GLY A 233 -23.95 1.16 -2.64
C GLY A 233 -24.21 -0.33 -2.89
N ALA A 234 -23.24 -1.04 -3.47
CA ALA A 234 -23.33 -2.48 -3.72
C ALA A 234 -23.39 -3.30 -2.43
N ASP A 235 -22.56 -2.95 -1.43
CA ASP A 235 -22.56 -3.61 -0.12
C ASP A 235 -23.89 -3.40 0.65
N GLY A 236 -24.51 -2.25 0.50
CA GLY A 236 -25.82 -1.93 1.07
C GLY A 236 -26.94 -2.80 0.47
N GLU A 237 -26.93 -2.99 -0.85
CA GLU A 237 -27.92 -3.80 -1.56
C GLU A 237 -27.80 -5.30 -1.26
N GLU A 238 -26.58 -5.80 -1.07
CA GLU A 238 -26.37 -7.19 -0.64
C GLU A 238 -26.84 -7.43 0.80
N THR A 239 -26.66 -6.46 1.68
CA THR A 239 -27.11 -6.52 3.08
C THR A 239 -28.64 -6.51 3.16
N ASP A 240 -29.32 -5.68 2.37
CA ASP A 240 -30.79 -5.63 2.32
C ASP A 240 -31.40 -6.89 1.71
N LYS A 241 -30.78 -7.49 0.70
CA LYS A 241 -31.19 -8.79 0.14
C LYS A 241 -31.04 -9.95 1.13
N GLN A 242 -29.99 -9.92 1.96
CA GLN A 242 -29.78 -10.92 3.02
C GLN A 242 -30.73 -10.73 4.22
N ALA A 243 -31.16 -9.50 4.47
CA ALA A 243 -32.12 -9.18 5.52
C ALA A 243 -33.59 -9.49 5.14
N GLY A 244 -33.86 -9.93 3.90
CA GLY A 244 -35.21 -10.27 3.43
C GLY A 244 -36.14 -9.04 3.30
N LEU A 245 -35.61 -7.85 3.28
CA LEU A 245 -36.33 -6.61 3.04
C LEU A 245 -36.40 -6.37 1.53
N GLU A 246 -37.47 -6.82 0.88
CA GLU A 246 -37.74 -6.42 -0.50
C GLU A 246 -37.91 -4.90 -0.59
N PRO A 247 -37.19 -4.22 -1.50
CA PRO A 247 -37.42 -2.82 -1.73
C PRO A 247 -38.87 -2.66 -2.30
N LYS A 248 -39.72 -1.89 -1.63
CA LYS A 248 -41.01 -1.44 -2.18
C LYS A 248 -40.68 -0.61 -3.42
N THR A 249 -40.70 -1.25 -4.57
CA THR A 249 -40.54 -0.60 -5.86
C THR A 249 -41.67 0.41 -6.07
N ALA A 250 -41.33 1.68 -6.00
CA ALA A 250 -42.14 2.74 -6.61
C ALA A 250 -42.19 2.47 -8.13
N ASN A 251 -43.38 2.29 -8.62
CA ASN A 251 -43.75 1.97 -9.99
C ASN A 251 -43.29 3.08 -10.95
N TYR A 252 -42.12 2.95 -11.57
CA TYR A 252 -41.69 3.78 -12.70
C TYR A 252 -41.54 2.90 -13.94
N PRO A 253 -42.13 3.29 -15.09
CA PRO A 253 -42.08 2.47 -16.29
C PRO A 253 -40.69 2.42 -16.90
N SER A 254 -40.22 1.19 -17.09
CA SER A 254 -38.91 0.85 -17.61
C SER A 254 -38.70 1.32 -19.05
N ALA A 255 -37.67 2.15 -19.27
CA ALA A 255 -37.08 2.32 -20.59
C ALA A 255 -36.05 1.19 -20.79
N LYS A 256 -36.37 0.28 -21.69
CA LYS A 256 -35.45 -0.78 -22.14
C LYS A 256 -34.29 -0.16 -22.90
N THR A 257 -33.11 -0.18 -22.32
CA THR A 257 -31.84 -0.03 -23.07
C THR A 257 -31.05 -1.29 -22.92
N LYS A 258 -30.93 -2.00 -24.04
CA LYS A 258 -30.06 -3.14 -24.23
C LYS A 258 -28.61 -2.63 -24.17
N SER A 259 -27.85 -3.05 -23.19
CA SER A 259 -26.38 -3.02 -23.28
C SER A 259 -25.87 -4.41 -23.05
N ASN A 260 -25.31 -4.97 -24.12
CA ASN A 260 -24.70 -6.28 -24.16
C ASN A 260 -23.34 -6.28 -23.42
N ALA A 261 -23.21 -7.25 -22.57
CA ALA A 261 -22.09 -8.20 -22.49
C ALA A 261 -20.67 -7.65 -22.68
N PHE A 262 -20.02 -7.37 -21.56
CA PHE A 262 -18.60 -7.69 -21.40
C PHE A 262 -18.30 -7.99 -19.92
N ILE A 263 -18.76 -9.14 -19.42
CA ILE A 263 -18.27 -9.68 -18.17
C ILE A 263 -17.35 -10.84 -18.53
N GLY A 264 -16.07 -10.50 -18.78
CA GLY A 264 -14.98 -11.42 -18.87
C GLY A 264 -14.61 -11.95 -17.48
N ASN A 265 -15.05 -13.12 -17.22
CA ASN A 265 -14.34 -14.24 -16.59
C ASN A 265 -13.10 -13.88 -15.73
N SER A 266 -13.32 -13.45 -14.49
CA SER A 266 -12.29 -13.42 -13.46
C SER A 266 -12.92 -13.86 -12.14
N GLN A 267 -12.88 -15.15 -11.88
CA GLN A 267 -12.77 -15.78 -10.56
C GLN A 267 -13.08 -17.26 -10.65
N LYS A 268 -12.08 -18.02 -11.09
CA LYS A 268 -11.91 -19.41 -10.66
C LYS A 268 -10.56 -19.52 -9.95
N SER A 269 -10.43 -18.86 -8.81
CA SER A 269 -9.41 -19.23 -7.84
C SER A 269 -9.94 -20.44 -7.06
N LYS A 270 -9.42 -21.61 -7.41
CA LYS A 270 -9.73 -22.88 -6.72
C LYS A 270 -9.37 -22.76 -5.23
N PRO A 271 -10.20 -23.27 -4.31
CA PRO A 271 -10.01 -23.15 -2.87
C PRO A 271 -8.91 -24.10 -2.40
N CYS A 272 -7.68 -23.60 -2.31
CA CYS A 272 -6.60 -24.34 -1.65
C CYS A 272 -6.49 -24.03 -0.16
N CYS A 273 -7.15 -22.96 0.31
CA CYS A 273 -7.06 -22.48 1.70
C CYS A 273 -8.42 -22.35 2.41
N ALA A 274 -9.54 -22.76 1.80
CA ALA A 274 -10.88 -22.47 2.32
C ALA A 274 -11.37 -23.39 3.46
N ASN A 275 -10.62 -24.42 3.85
CA ASN A 275 -11.15 -25.44 4.76
C ASN A 275 -10.74 -25.34 6.23
N ASN A 276 -10.13 -24.22 6.67
CA ASN A 276 -9.70 -24.12 8.08
C ASN A 276 -10.23 -22.89 8.84
N HIS A 277 -11.16 -22.12 8.28
CA HIS A 277 -11.60 -20.87 8.92
C HIS A 277 -13.11 -20.80 9.24
N ARG A 278 -13.91 -21.83 8.91
CA ARG A 278 -15.38 -21.79 9.15
C ARG A 278 -15.86 -22.46 10.44
N ASP A 279 -15.08 -23.36 11.02
CA ASP A 279 -15.57 -24.16 12.15
C ASP A 279 -15.20 -23.62 13.54
N SER A 280 -14.48 -22.47 13.63
CA SER A 280 -14.06 -21.91 14.92
C SER A 280 -14.91 -20.75 15.43
N PHE A 281 -15.95 -20.32 14.72
CA PHE A 281 -16.79 -19.17 15.11
C PHE A 281 -18.22 -19.51 15.49
N GLN A 282 -18.59 -20.79 15.65
CA GLN A 282 -19.95 -21.18 16.03
C GLN A 282 -20.11 -21.73 17.46
N THR A 283 -19.08 -21.70 18.29
CA THR A 283 -19.24 -22.08 19.73
C THR A 283 -18.38 -21.16 20.60
N ALA A 284 -18.88 -19.98 20.92
CA ALA A 284 -18.70 -19.25 22.19
C ALA A 284 -19.63 -18.02 22.18
#